data_5966d8e56cfc987a1cbc73b2c653e540
#
_entry.id   5966d8e56cfc987a1cbc73b2c653e540
#
_cell.length_a   1.000
_cell.length_b   1.000
_cell.length_c   1.000
_cell.angle_alpha   90.00
_cell.angle_beta   90.00
_cell.angle_gamma   90.00
#
_symmetry.space_group_name_H-M   'P 1'
#
loop_
_entity.id
_entity.type
_entity.pdbx_description
1 polymer ?
#
loop_
_entity_poly.entity_id
_entity_poly.type
_entity_poly.pdbx_seq_one_letter_code
_entity_poly.pdbx_strand_id
1 'polypeptide(L)'
;MIFRTLLLTIFTINLSSSVIPEYKAKYKFERGDFSITGIRELKKSNNDDFIFKFNANTLLVVSMNFESIFEIKDSKIISKNYEVKIRPKSVNRDQKIFYDYDNLKIESSGRNSWVAPLDQTAFSSDPLNAQIQIRLNLMNGMKKFYINLIEMGTGEKQENLYELNGEETCTLKGKNYNCVILKRYRESDKRITTYYLIPELAYMFYKVIDESPDEYQKLELEELLSFG
;
A
#
# COMPACT_ATOMS: atom_id res chain seq x y z
N MET A 1 -15.32 -28.03 57.17
CA MET A 1 -14.97 -28.27 55.76
C MET A 1 -15.46 -27.09 54.96
N ILE A 2 -14.56 -26.14 54.60
CA ILE A 2 -14.95 -24.90 53.92
C ILE A 2 -14.57 -25.05 52.44
N PHE A 3 -15.57 -25.19 51.58
CA PHE A 3 -15.36 -25.23 50.12
C PHE A 3 -15.10 -23.78 49.63
N ARG A 4 -13.85 -23.52 49.18
CA ARG A 4 -13.50 -22.27 48.48
C ARG A 4 -13.82 -22.46 46.99
N THR A 5 -14.88 -21.84 46.51
CA THR A 5 -15.22 -21.78 45.10
C THR A 5 -14.28 -20.77 44.43
N LEU A 6 -13.38 -21.25 43.52
CA LEU A 6 -12.48 -20.45 42.71
C LEU A 6 -13.29 -19.90 41.50
N LEU A 7 -13.62 -18.62 41.51
CA LEU A 7 -14.27 -17.96 40.37
C LEU A 7 -13.23 -17.69 39.29
N LEU A 8 -13.26 -18.46 38.21
CA LEU A 8 -12.41 -18.25 37.02
C LEU A 8 -13.07 -17.16 36.16
N THR A 9 -12.57 -15.94 36.23
CA THR A 9 -12.95 -14.86 35.30
C THR A 9 -12.27 -15.09 33.96
N ILE A 10 -13.05 -15.51 32.96
CA ILE A 10 -12.61 -15.62 31.56
C ILE A 10 -12.60 -14.21 31.00
N PHE A 11 -11.40 -13.63 30.82
CA PHE A 11 -11.20 -12.42 30.05
C PHE A 11 -11.37 -12.77 28.56
N THR A 12 -12.51 -12.46 27.98
CA THR A 12 -12.68 -12.48 26.52
C THR A 12 -11.94 -11.28 25.94
N ILE A 13 -10.76 -11.52 25.35
CA ILE A 13 -10.07 -10.54 24.52
C ILE A 13 -10.89 -10.42 23.25
N ASN A 14 -11.68 -9.35 23.13
CA ASN A 14 -12.28 -8.96 21.86
C ASN A 14 -11.14 -8.52 20.94
N LEU A 15 -10.65 -9.39 20.05
CA LEU A 15 -9.84 -8.99 18.90
C LEU A 15 -10.78 -8.17 17.98
N SER A 16 -10.82 -6.88 18.22
CA SER A 16 -11.39 -5.94 17.26
C SER A 16 -10.52 -5.98 16.01
N SER A 17 -11.01 -6.58 14.93
CA SER A 17 -10.39 -6.47 13.62
C SER A 17 -10.22 -4.98 13.33
N SER A 18 -9.00 -4.50 13.22
CA SER A 18 -8.71 -3.10 12.93
C SER A 18 -9.15 -2.80 11.51
N VAL A 19 -10.33 -2.20 11.39
CA VAL A 19 -10.83 -1.72 10.10
C VAL A 19 -9.97 -0.54 9.67
N ILE A 20 -9.37 -0.65 8.48
CA ILE A 20 -8.61 0.47 7.93
C ILE A 20 -9.57 1.60 7.54
N PRO A 21 -9.37 2.84 8.00
CA PRO A 21 -10.26 3.94 7.68
C PRO A 21 -10.15 4.34 6.21
N GLU A 22 -11.27 4.71 5.61
CA GLU A 22 -11.33 5.37 4.32
C GLU A 22 -10.62 6.72 4.40
N TYR A 23 -10.07 7.20 3.30
CA TYR A 23 -9.48 8.53 3.25
C TYR A 23 -9.40 9.07 1.83
N LYS A 24 -9.29 10.38 1.76
CA LYS A 24 -8.92 11.12 0.55
C LYS A 24 -7.86 12.15 0.90
N ALA A 25 -6.76 12.16 0.14
CA ALA A 25 -5.62 13.01 0.45
C ALA A 25 -4.88 13.43 -0.82
N LYS A 26 -4.29 14.62 -0.75
CA LYS A 26 -3.48 15.20 -1.82
C LYS A 26 -2.02 14.89 -1.58
N TYR A 27 -1.37 14.34 -2.60
CA TYR A 27 0.04 13.95 -2.57
C TYR A 27 0.80 14.61 -3.73
N LYS A 28 2.04 15.00 -3.45
CA LYS A 28 3.01 15.45 -4.45
C LYS A 28 3.98 14.31 -4.73
N PHE A 29 4.16 13.97 -5.99
CA PHE A 29 5.18 13.04 -6.47
C PHE A 29 6.28 13.82 -7.18
N GLU A 30 7.53 13.49 -6.91
CA GLU A 30 8.72 14.12 -7.48
C GLU A 30 9.71 13.03 -7.96
N ARG A 31 10.29 13.22 -9.16
CA ARG A 31 11.33 12.37 -9.74
C ARG A 31 12.22 13.20 -10.66
N GLY A 32 13.47 13.47 -10.25
CA GLY A 32 14.29 14.45 -10.93
C GLY A 32 13.59 15.81 -11.05
N ASP A 33 13.56 16.37 -12.24
CA ASP A 33 12.86 17.64 -12.52
C ASP A 33 11.34 17.50 -12.71
N PHE A 34 10.82 16.27 -12.71
CA PHE A 34 9.40 16.00 -12.85
C PHE A 34 8.68 16.08 -11.50
N SER A 35 7.62 16.84 -11.45
CA SER A 35 6.73 16.93 -10.29
C SER A 35 5.26 16.94 -10.71
N ILE A 36 4.44 16.18 -9.99
CA ILE A 36 3.01 16.14 -10.21
C ILE A 36 2.27 15.97 -8.89
N THR A 37 1.15 16.67 -8.76
CA THR A 37 0.25 16.52 -7.62
C THR A 37 -0.94 15.66 -8.01
N GLY A 38 -1.32 14.74 -7.13
CA GLY A 38 -2.44 13.84 -7.35
C GLY A 38 -3.26 13.59 -6.10
N ILE A 39 -4.42 12.98 -6.29
CA ILE A 39 -5.32 12.57 -5.23
C ILE A 39 -5.19 11.07 -5.01
N ARG A 40 -4.95 10.68 -3.77
CA ARG A 40 -5.09 9.30 -3.28
C ARG A 40 -6.41 9.16 -2.56
N GLU A 41 -7.10 8.08 -2.83
CA GLU A 41 -8.39 7.80 -2.23
C GLU A 41 -8.54 6.30 -1.97
N LEU A 42 -8.81 5.96 -0.71
CA LEU A 42 -9.20 4.62 -0.29
C LEU A 42 -10.68 4.65 0.08
N LYS A 43 -11.47 3.81 -0.57
CA LYS A 43 -12.92 3.67 -0.30
C LYS A 43 -13.31 2.20 -0.20
N LYS A 44 -14.29 1.92 0.66
CA LYS A 44 -15.00 0.65 0.64
C LYS A 44 -16.13 0.72 -0.39
N SER A 45 -16.26 -0.31 -1.20
CA SER A 45 -17.35 -0.49 -2.16
C SER A 45 -18.55 -1.17 -1.49
N ASN A 46 -19.72 -1.13 -2.15
CA ASN A 46 -20.93 -1.81 -1.68
C ASN A 46 -20.81 -3.35 -1.60
N ASN A 47 -19.80 -3.95 -2.25
CA ASN A 47 -19.55 -5.39 -2.29
C ASN A 47 -18.45 -5.84 -1.31
N ASP A 48 -18.20 -5.07 -0.24
CA ASP A 48 -17.12 -5.30 0.74
C ASP A 48 -15.70 -5.20 0.17
N ASP A 49 -15.53 -4.92 -1.12
CA ASP A 49 -14.25 -4.62 -1.73
C ASP A 49 -13.76 -3.24 -1.32
N PHE A 50 -12.45 -3.11 -1.25
CA PHE A 50 -11.78 -1.81 -1.17
C PHE A 50 -11.28 -1.40 -2.55
N ILE A 51 -11.39 -0.11 -2.84
CA ILE A 51 -10.87 0.51 -4.06
C ILE A 51 -9.85 1.56 -3.62
N PHE A 52 -8.60 1.36 -3.99
CA PHE A 52 -7.53 2.32 -3.73
C PHE A 52 -7.06 2.92 -5.04
N LYS A 53 -7.10 4.26 -5.13
CA LYS A 53 -6.77 5.02 -6.34
C LYS A 53 -5.68 6.04 -6.09
N PHE A 54 -4.90 6.30 -7.13
CA PHE A 54 -4.10 7.51 -7.27
C PHE A 54 -4.39 8.14 -8.64
N ASN A 55 -4.87 9.38 -8.64
CA ASN A 55 -5.18 10.13 -9.85
C ASN A 55 -4.39 11.44 -9.83
N ALA A 56 -3.56 11.65 -10.83
CA ALA A 56 -2.79 12.88 -11.01
C ALA A 56 -2.91 13.37 -12.45
N ASN A 57 -3.17 14.67 -12.61
CA ASN A 57 -3.28 15.32 -13.91
C ASN A 57 -2.47 16.60 -13.92
N THR A 58 -1.65 16.80 -14.93
CA THR A 58 -1.07 18.10 -15.24
C THR A 58 -1.92 18.80 -16.30
N LEU A 59 -1.91 20.13 -16.28
CA LEU A 59 -2.84 21.02 -16.99
C LEU A 59 -3.06 20.74 -18.48
N LEU A 60 -2.29 19.90 -19.19
CA LEU A 60 -2.56 19.61 -20.62
C LEU A 60 -1.85 18.37 -21.19
N VAL A 61 -0.94 17.70 -20.48
CA VAL A 61 -0.04 16.75 -21.15
C VAL A 61 0.03 15.37 -20.49
N VAL A 62 0.03 15.28 -19.17
CA VAL A 62 0.23 14.02 -18.46
C VAL A 62 -0.92 13.74 -17.51
N SER A 63 -1.51 12.56 -17.63
CA SER A 63 -2.38 12.00 -16.60
C SER A 63 -1.87 10.63 -16.15
N MET A 64 -1.92 10.38 -14.86
CA MET A 64 -1.58 9.10 -14.24
C MET A 64 -2.78 8.64 -13.42
N ASN A 65 -3.31 7.47 -13.76
CA ASN A 65 -4.40 6.85 -13.04
C ASN A 65 -3.96 5.44 -12.66
N PHE A 66 -3.95 5.18 -11.36
CA PHE A 66 -3.66 3.87 -10.79
C PHE A 66 -4.86 3.47 -9.95
N GLU A 67 -5.32 2.25 -10.10
CA GLU A 67 -6.43 1.69 -9.35
C GLU A 67 -6.12 0.27 -8.91
N SER A 68 -6.35 -0.04 -7.65
CA SER A 68 -6.30 -1.39 -7.10
C SER A 68 -7.63 -1.72 -6.45
N ILE A 69 -8.19 -2.90 -6.76
CA ILE A 69 -9.40 -3.46 -6.17
C ILE A 69 -9.00 -4.72 -5.42
N PHE A 70 -9.39 -4.81 -4.15
CA PHE A 70 -9.02 -5.91 -3.26
C PHE A 70 -10.02 -6.08 -2.12
N GLU A 71 -10.01 -7.26 -1.50
CA GLU A 71 -10.65 -7.51 -0.20
C GLU A 71 -9.64 -7.44 0.94
N ILE A 72 -10.14 -7.20 2.16
CA ILE A 72 -9.37 -7.39 3.39
C ILE A 72 -10.02 -8.52 4.18
N LYS A 73 -9.30 -9.62 4.36
CA LYS A 73 -9.75 -10.77 5.14
C LYS A 73 -8.65 -11.17 6.13
N ASP A 74 -8.99 -11.24 7.41
CA ASP A 74 -8.05 -11.58 8.48
C ASP A 74 -6.76 -10.74 8.45
N SER A 75 -6.91 -9.42 8.24
CA SER A 75 -5.83 -8.43 8.09
C SER A 75 -4.89 -8.71 6.91
N LYS A 76 -5.31 -9.49 5.93
CA LYS A 76 -4.58 -9.76 4.68
C LYS A 76 -5.31 -9.17 3.49
N ILE A 77 -4.53 -8.65 2.56
CA ILE A 77 -5.03 -8.18 1.27
C ILE A 77 -5.22 -9.35 0.32
N ILE A 78 -6.40 -9.46 -0.26
CA ILE A 78 -6.74 -10.38 -1.34
C ILE A 78 -6.93 -9.53 -2.59
N SER A 79 -5.88 -9.46 -3.42
CA SER A 79 -5.86 -8.66 -4.66
C SER A 79 -6.86 -9.21 -5.67
N LYS A 80 -7.61 -8.33 -6.35
CA LYS A 80 -8.55 -8.72 -7.41
C LYS A 80 -8.14 -8.15 -8.76
N ASN A 81 -7.94 -6.84 -8.81
CA ASN A 81 -7.59 -6.12 -10.03
C ASN A 81 -6.62 -5.00 -9.74
N TYR A 82 -5.70 -4.77 -10.65
CA TYR A 82 -4.85 -3.60 -10.66
C TYR A 82 -4.80 -3.00 -12.07
N GLU A 83 -5.01 -1.71 -12.21
CA GLU A 83 -4.97 -1.01 -13.49
C GLU A 83 -4.07 0.22 -13.42
N VAL A 84 -3.23 0.38 -14.43
CA VAL A 84 -2.41 1.57 -14.68
C VAL A 84 -2.80 2.17 -16.01
N LYS A 85 -3.07 3.48 -16.04
CA LYS A 85 -3.27 4.27 -17.25
C LYS A 85 -2.42 5.52 -17.18
N ILE A 86 -1.50 5.69 -18.12
CA ILE A 86 -0.63 6.87 -18.22
C ILE A 86 -0.81 7.50 -19.60
N ARG A 87 -1.02 8.80 -19.62
CA ARG A 87 -1.16 9.61 -20.84
C ARG A 87 -0.01 10.62 -20.94
N PRO A 88 0.45 11.00 -22.13
CA PRO A 88 -0.13 10.68 -23.44
C PRO A 88 0.11 9.22 -23.86
N LYS A 89 -0.78 8.68 -24.71
CA LYS A 89 -0.72 7.30 -25.22
C LYS A 89 0.54 6.97 -26.03
N SER A 90 1.27 7.97 -26.50
CA SER A 90 2.51 7.79 -27.28
C SER A 90 3.55 6.89 -26.61
N VAL A 91 3.44 6.64 -25.32
CA VAL A 91 4.37 5.82 -24.53
C VAL A 91 3.78 4.47 -24.11
N ASN A 92 2.60 4.08 -24.55
CA ASN A 92 1.86 2.86 -24.17
C ASN A 92 2.29 2.24 -22.82
N ARG A 93 1.85 2.86 -21.72
CA ARG A 93 2.16 2.41 -20.35
C ARG A 93 0.93 1.85 -19.62
N ASP A 94 -0.15 1.63 -20.37
CA ASP A 94 -1.37 1.05 -19.82
C ASP A 94 -1.12 -0.43 -19.55
N GLN A 95 -1.50 -0.89 -18.35
CA GLN A 95 -1.39 -2.28 -17.94
C GLN A 95 -2.53 -2.64 -17.01
N LYS A 96 -3.06 -3.85 -17.16
CA LYS A 96 -4.04 -4.43 -16.25
C LYS A 96 -3.52 -5.76 -15.74
N ILE A 97 -3.75 -6.00 -14.44
CA ILE A 97 -3.48 -7.29 -13.80
C ILE A 97 -4.79 -7.77 -13.19
N PHE A 98 -5.14 -9.02 -13.47
CA PHE A 98 -6.31 -9.72 -12.96
C PHE A 98 -5.87 -10.93 -12.15
N TYR A 99 -6.42 -11.10 -10.95
CA TYR A 99 -6.15 -12.23 -10.06
C TYR A 99 -7.32 -13.21 -10.12
N ASP A 100 -7.13 -14.31 -10.83
CA ASP A 100 -8.12 -15.35 -11.06
C ASP A 100 -7.94 -16.48 -10.03
N TYR A 101 -8.73 -16.43 -8.98
CA TYR A 101 -8.69 -17.40 -7.87
C TYR A 101 -9.31 -18.74 -8.26
N ASP A 102 -10.23 -18.78 -9.23
CA ASP A 102 -10.87 -20.01 -9.70
C ASP A 102 -9.90 -20.86 -10.52
N ASN A 103 -9.10 -20.22 -11.36
CA ASN A 103 -8.10 -20.87 -12.21
C ASN A 103 -6.67 -20.81 -11.66
N LEU A 104 -6.47 -20.28 -10.45
CA LEU A 104 -5.17 -20.16 -9.76
C LEU A 104 -4.09 -19.49 -10.61
N LYS A 105 -4.42 -18.37 -11.25
CA LYS A 105 -3.52 -17.63 -12.13
C LYS A 105 -3.65 -16.12 -11.95
N ILE A 106 -2.56 -15.43 -12.26
CA ILE A 106 -2.53 -13.98 -12.38
C ILE A 106 -2.25 -13.65 -13.83
N GLU A 107 -3.06 -12.82 -14.44
CA GLU A 107 -2.95 -12.45 -15.84
C GLU A 107 -2.67 -10.96 -15.98
N SER A 108 -1.70 -10.63 -16.82
CA SER A 108 -1.41 -9.23 -17.18
C SER A 108 -1.66 -9.02 -18.67
N SER A 109 -2.19 -7.84 -18.99
CA SER A 109 -2.42 -7.37 -20.34
C SER A 109 -2.05 -5.90 -20.51
N GLY A 110 -1.80 -5.46 -21.73
CA GLY A 110 -1.38 -4.09 -22.06
C GLY A 110 0.09 -4.01 -22.36
N ARG A 111 0.83 -3.12 -21.69
CA ARG A 111 2.27 -2.92 -21.92
C ARG A 111 3.08 -4.20 -21.80
N ASN A 112 2.84 -4.96 -20.75
CA ASN A 112 3.47 -6.25 -20.50
C ASN A 112 2.35 -7.29 -20.38
N SER A 113 2.41 -8.33 -21.23
CA SER A 113 1.46 -9.44 -21.21
C SER A 113 2.16 -10.70 -20.73
N TRP A 114 1.66 -11.27 -19.64
CA TRP A 114 2.19 -12.48 -19.02
C TRP A 114 1.09 -13.20 -18.22
N VAL A 115 1.33 -14.47 -17.91
CA VAL A 115 0.54 -15.26 -16.99
C VAL A 115 1.47 -15.86 -15.94
N ALA A 116 1.11 -15.78 -14.69
CA ALA A 116 1.85 -16.33 -13.55
C ALA A 116 0.92 -17.17 -12.66
N PRO A 117 1.43 -18.18 -11.93
CA PRO A 117 0.64 -18.93 -10.97
C PRO A 117 0.22 -18.06 -9.78
N LEU A 118 -1.03 -18.20 -9.35
CA LEU A 118 -1.56 -17.60 -8.13
C LEU A 118 -1.44 -18.62 -6.99
N ASP A 119 -0.67 -18.25 -5.98
CA ASP A 119 -0.51 -19.04 -4.76
C ASP A 119 -1.48 -18.51 -3.70
N GLN A 120 -2.47 -19.31 -3.31
CA GLN A 120 -3.46 -18.94 -2.30
C GLN A 120 -2.88 -18.87 -0.88
N THR A 121 -1.72 -19.45 -0.64
CA THR A 121 -1.07 -19.44 0.68
C THR A 121 -0.12 -18.27 0.86
N ALA A 122 0.43 -17.74 -0.24
CA ALA A 122 1.37 -16.64 -0.28
C ALA A 122 0.81 -15.50 -1.14
N PHE A 123 -0.15 -14.78 -0.57
CA PHE A 123 -0.83 -13.67 -1.25
C PHE A 123 0.16 -12.69 -1.87
N SER A 124 -0.13 -12.30 -3.10
CA SER A 124 0.69 -11.37 -3.87
C SER A 124 -0.04 -10.04 -4.00
N SER A 125 0.68 -8.96 -3.71
CA SER A 125 0.16 -7.60 -3.76
C SER A 125 0.62 -6.88 -5.02
N ASP A 126 -0.21 -5.99 -5.52
CA ASP A 126 0.20 -4.96 -6.48
C ASP A 126 0.86 -3.77 -5.75
N PRO A 127 1.52 -2.84 -6.46
CA PRO A 127 2.23 -1.71 -5.84
C PRO A 127 1.35 -0.75 -5.03
N LEU A 128 0.02 -0.69 -5.28
CA LEU A 128 -0.90 0.14 -4.51
C LEU A 128 -1.39 -0.58 -3.25
N ASN A 129 -1.96 -1.78 -3.39
CA ASN A 129 -2.55 -2.45 -2.24
C ASN A 129 -1.50 -2.98 -1.25
N ALA A 130 -0.26 -3.21 -1.68
CA ALA A 130 0.86 -3.45 -0.77
C ALA A 130 1.02 -2.35 0.29
N GLN A 131 0.73 -1.11 -0.06
CA GLN A 131 0.79 0.02 0.89
C GLN A 131 -0.31 -0.09 1.96
N ILE A 132 -1.46 -0.65 1.60
CA ILE A 132 -2.52 -0.95 2.57
C ILE A 132 -2.11 -2.13 3.45
N GLN A 133 -1.47 -3.17 2.89
CA GLN A 133 -0.94 -4.28 3.68
C GLN A 133 0.12 -3.82 4.69
N ILE A 134 1.01 -2.89 4.31
CA ILE A 134 1.96 -2.26 5.25
C ILE A 134 1.22 -1.63 6.43
N ARG A 135 0.19 -0.83 6.17
CA ARG A 135 -0.60 -0.17 7.21
C ARG A 135 -1.28 -1.18 8.13
N LEU A 136 -1.90 -2.21 7.59
CA LEU A 136 -2.54 -3.31 8.36
C LEU A 136 -1.53 -4.03 9.25
N ASN A 137 -0.35 -4.36 8.74
CA ASN A 137 0.71 -5.02 9.49
C ASN A 137 1.16 -4.16 10.70
N LEU A 138 1.37 -2.85 10.46
CA LEU A 138 1.76 -1.92 11.54
C LEU A 138 0.63 -1.70 12.55
N MET A 139 -0.64 -1.60 12.11
CA MET A 139 -1.81 -1.53 13.00
C MET A 139 -1.94 -2.77 13.89
N ASN A 140 -1.49 -3.92 13.40
CA ASN A 140 -1.42 -5.17 14.17
C ASN A 140 -0.12 -5.29 15.02
N GLY A 141 0.66 -4.22 15.13
CA GLY A 141 1.86 -4.15 15.98
C GLY A 141 3.09 -4.85 15.42
N MET A 142 3.09 -5.26 14.15
CA MET A 142 4.23 -5.90 13.51
C MET A 142 5.34 -4.87 13.25
N LYS A 143 6.55 -5.17 13.70
CA LYS A 143 7.73 -4.31 13.51
C LYS A 143 8.63 -4.75 12.37
N LYS A 144 8.50 -6.01 11.96
CA LYS A 144 9.25 -6.64 10.87
C LYS A 144 8.35 -7.66 10.18
N PHE A 145 8.25 -7.58 8.85
CA PHE A 145 7.36 -8.46 8.07
C PHE A 145 7.77 -8.51 6.61
N TYR A 146 7.26 -9.53 5.92
CA TYR A 146 7.45 -9.70 4.49
C TYR A 146 6.15 -9.42 3.74
N ILE A 147 6.27 -8.83 2.54
CA ILE A 147 5.17 -8.68 1.58
C ILE A 147 5.67 -9.14 0.21
N ASN A 148 4.90 -10.02 -0.42
CA ASN A 148 5.12 -10.46 -1.79
C ASN A 148 4.54 -9.41 -2.75
N LEU A 149 5.39 -8.83 -3.59
CA LEU A 149 4.99 -7.94 -4.67
C LEU A 149 5.06 -8.67 -6.01
N ILE A 150 4.09 -8.42 -6.87
CA ILE A 150 4.18 -8.85 -8.27
C ILE A 150 5.04 -7.85 -9.05
N GLU A 151 6.07 -8.35 -9.70
CA GLU A 151 6.87 -7.58 -10.66
C GLU A 151 6.01 -7.31 -11.91
N MET A 152 5.86 -6.03 -12.25
CA MET A 152 4.92 -5.58 -13.28
C MET A 152 5.30 -6.01 -14.69
N GLY A 153 6.58 -6.23 -14.96
CA GLY A 153 7.09 -6.61 -16.27
C GLY A 153 6.96 -8.09 -16.57
N THR A 154 7.18 -8.94 -15.58
CA THR A 154 7.35 -10.40 -15.74
C THR A 154 6.29 -11.23 -15.04
N GLY A 155 5.62 -10.69 -14.02
CA GLY A 155 4.71 -11.43 -13.14
C GLY A 155 5.42 -12.25 -12.06
N GLU A 156 6.73 -12.12 -11.94
CA GLU A 156 7.48 -12.78 -10.88
C GLU A 156 7.10 -12.23 -9.51
N LYS A 157 7.00 -13.13 -8.55
CA LYS A 157 6.74 -12.78 -7.16
C LYS A 157 8.05 -12.42 -6.47
N GLN A 158 8.14 -11.21 -5.95
CA GLN A 158 9.28 -10.71 -5.19
C GLN A 158 8.91 -10.57 -3.72
N GLU A 159 9.58 -11.31 -2.86
CA GLU A 159 9.44 -11.15 -1.42
C GLU A 159 10.25 -9.94 -0.95
N ASN A 160 9.61 -9.01 -0.25
CA ASN A 160 10.23 -7.80 0.24
C ASN A 160 10.16 -7.74 1.76
N LEU A 161 11.30 -7.52 2.40
CA LEU A 161 11.41 -7.31 3.84
C LEU A 161 11.17 -5.85 4.18
N TYR A 162 10.30 -5.63 5.17
CA TYR A 162 10.01 -4.32 5.77
C TYR A 162 10.36 -4.35 7.26
N GLU A 163 11.05 -3.32 7.74
CA GLU A 163 11.49 -3.24 9.14
C GLU A 163 11.39 -1.81 9.67
N LEU A 164 10.81 -1.65 10.88
CA LEU A 164 10.80 -0.36 11.58
C LEU A 164 12.23 0.06 11.94
N ASN A 165 12.57 1.32 11.64
CA ASN A 165 13.92 1.87 11.75
C ASN A 165 13.96 3.22 12.51
N GLY A 166 13.02 3.44 13.44
CA GLY A 166 12.98 4.64 14.26
C GLY A 166 11.72 5.47 14.12
N GLU A 167 11.79 6.68 14.63
CA GLU A 167 10.70 7.66 14.65
C GLU A 167 11.26 9.06 14.42
N GLU A 168 10.44 9.96 13.85
CA GLU A 168 10.76 11.38 13.73
C GLU A 168 9.48 12.24 13.78
N THR A 169 9.65 13.53 14.06
CA THR A 169 8.53 14.48 13.98
C THR A 169 8.23 14.83 12.52
N CYS A 170 6.99 14.62 12.10
CA CYS A 170 6.46 15.06 10.81
C CYS A 170 5.51 16.23 10.99
N THR A 171 5.55 17.22 10.09
CA THR A 171 4.66 18.38 10.15
C THR A 171 3.75 18.46 8.94
N LEU A 172 2.44 18.30 9.16
CA LEU A 172 1.42 18.43 8.12
C LEU A 172 0.55 19.67 8.40
N LYS A 173 0.58 20.65 7.51
CA LYS A 173 -0.21 21.90 7.64
C LYS A 173 -0.04 22.57 9.02
N GLY A 174 1.18 22.58 9.54
CA GLY A 174 1.50 23.20 10.84
C GLY A 174 1.16 22.35 12.07
N LYS A 175 0.59 21.17 11.91
CA LYS A 175 0.37 20.20 12.99
C LYS A 175 1.50 19.17 13.00
N ASN A 176 2.09 18.96 14.18
CA ASN A 176 3.12 17.96 14.38
C ASN A 176 2.50 16.59 14.70
N TYR A 177 3.11 15.55 14.16
CA TYR A 177 2.80 14.14 14.40
C TYR A 177 4.08 13.38 14.72
N ASN A 178 3.97 12.28 15.44
CA ASN A 178 5.07 11.34 15.59
C ASN A 178 5.04 10.32 14.45
N CYS A 179 5.93 10.46 13.46
CA CYS A 179 6.04 9.51 12.36
C CYS A 179 6.93 8.34 12.73
N VAL A 180 6.48 7.12 12.45
CA VAL A 180 7.35 5.95 12.46
C VAL A 180 8.04 5.81 11.11
N ILE A 181 9.31 5.37 11.12
CA ILE A 181 10.11 5.16 9.93
C ILE A 181 10.16 3.67 9.65
N LEU A 182 9.72 3.26 8.46
CA LEU A 182 9.80 1.89 7.97
C LEU A 182 10.74 1.85 6.76
N LYS A 183 11.63 0.88 6.69
CA LYS A 183 12.53 0.69 5.57
C LYS A 183 12.28 -0.63 4.85
N ARG A 184 12.40 -0.59 3.53
CA ARG A 184 12.49 -1.74 2.65
C ARG A 184 13.82 -1.70 1.92
N TYR A 185 14.55 -2.81 1.96
CA TYR A 185 15.82 -2.98 1.27
C TYR A 185 15.63 -3.92 0.07
N ARG A 186 16.15 -3.51 -1.07
CA ARG A 186 16.25 -4.32 -2.28
C ARG A 186 17.72 -4.55 -2.61
N GLU A 187 18.18 -5.77 -2.43
CA GLU A 187 19.61 -6.10 -2.67
C GLU A 187 19.98 -6.08 -4.14
N SER A 188 19.05 -6.47 -5.03
CA SER A 188 19.29 -6.62 -6.47
C SER A 188 19.76 -5.33 -7.17
N ASP A 189 19.28 -4.16 -6.75
CA ASP A 189 19.60 -2.86 -7.35
C ASP A 189 20.06 -1.82 -6.31
N LYS A 190 20.43 -2.28 -5.10
CA LYS A 190 20.83 -1.42 -3.97
C LYS A 190 19.83 -0.33 -3.64
N ARG A 191 18.57 -0.56 -3.94
CA ARG A 191 17.48 0.39 -3.72
C ARG A 191 16.97 0.32 -2.29
N ILE A 192 16.82 1.48 -1.68
CA ILE A 192 16.23 1.63 -0.34
C ILE A 192 14.96 2.46 -0.48
N THR A 193 13.85 1.92 0.02
CA THR A 193 12.63 2.70 0.14
C THR A 193 12.37 3.00 1.61
N THR A 194 12.30 4.27 1.96
CA THR A 194 12.01 4.76 3.31
C THR A 194 10.61 5.33 3.36
N TYR A 195 9.80 4.83 4.28
CA TYR A 195 8.42 5.23 4.48
C TYR A 195 8.31 5.94 5.83
N TYR A 196 7.68 7.11 5.85
CA TYR A 196 7.31 7.85 7.04
C TYR A 196 5.80 7.76 7.20
N LEU A 197 5.33 7.16 8.29
CA LEU A 197 3.92 6.88 8.48
C LEU A 197 3.42 7.51 9.77
N ILE A 198 2.21 8.07 9.75
CA ILE A 198 1.55 8.70 10.88
C ILE A 198 0.66 7.68 11.60
N PRO A 199 1.04 7.15 12.79
CA PRO A 199 0.22 6.19 13.54
C PRO A 199 -1.17 6.70 13.88
N GLU A 200 -1.31 7.99 14.26
CA GLU A 200 -2.58 8.63 14.61
C GLU A 200 -3.56 8.70 13.44
N LEU A 201 -3.08 8.53 12.21
CA LEU A 201 -3.87 8.42 10.99
C LEU A 201 -3.87 6.99 10.44
N ALA A 202 -3.91 5.98 11.33
CA ALA A 202 -3.85 4.56 10.98
C ALA A 202 -2.69 4.24 10.03
N TYR A 203 -1.50 4.73 10.38
CA TYR A 203 -0.27 4.59 9.61
C TYR A 203 -0.38 5.08 8.15
N MET A 204 -1.11 6.18 7.94
CA MET A 204 -1.11 6.84 6.63
C MET A 204 0.31 7.28 6.25
N PHE A 205 0.64 7.12 4.98
CA PHE A 205 1.93 7.57 4.45
C PHE A 205 2.01 9.10 4.46
N TYR A 206 2.93 9.64 5.25
CA TYR A 206 3.30 11.04 5.22
C TYR A 206 4.28 11.31 4.07
N LYS A 207 5.32 10.48 3.98
CA LYS A 207 6.36 10.61 2.98
C LYS A 207 6.90 9.23 2.58
N VAL A 208 7.20 9.04 1.31
CA VAL A 208 7.93 7.88 0.80
C VAL A 208 9.12 8.41 0.01
N ILE A 209 10.30 7.94 0.34
CA ILE A 209 11.53 8.20 -0.40
C ILE A 209 12.01 6.87 -0.96
N ASP A 210 12.19 6.80 -2.27
CA ASP A 210 12.72 5.63 -2.96
C ASP A 210 14.00 6.04 -3.69
N GLU A 211 15.13 5.53 -3.24
CA GLU A 211 16.45 5.95 -3.69
C GLU A 211 17.32 4.77 -4.08
N SER A 212 18.08 4.96 -5.16
CA SER A 212 19.15 4.11 -5.64
C SER A 212 20.34 5.01 -6.07
N PRO A 213 21.52 4.44 -6.40
CA PRO A 213 22.65 5.25 -6.84
C PRO A 213 22.34 6.22 -8.00
N ASP A 214 21.39 5.86 -8.86
CA ASP A 214 21.10 6.58 -10.11
C ASP A 214 19.76 7.28 -10.09
N GLU A 215 18.90 7.07 -9.06
CA GLU A 215 17.52 7.55 -9.07
C GLU A 215 17.01 7.91 -7.68
N TYR A 216 16.34 9.05 -7.60
CA TYR A 216 15.63 9.51 -6.42
C TYR A 216 14.19 9.82 -6.78
N GLN A 217 13.26 9.27 -5.99
CA GLN A 217 11.83 9.55 -6.10
C GLN A 217 11.26 9.87 -4.72
N LYS A 218 10.34 10.82 -4.67
CA LYS A 218 9.65 11.20 -3.43
C LYS A 218 8.15 11.30 -3.68
N LEU A 219 7.38 10.80 -2.73
CA LEU A 219 5.96 11.02 -2.62
C LEU A 219 5.70 11.62 -1.24
N GLU A 220 4.97 12.73 -1.17
CA GLU A 220 4.73 13.46 0.09
C GLU A 220 3.27 13.90 0.22
N LEU A 221 2.71 13.72 1.40
CA LEU A 221 1.36 14.15 1.76
C LEU A 221 1.32 15.69 1.90
N GLU A 222 0.58 16.37 1.04
CA GLU A 222 0.38 17.82 1.11
C GLU A 222 -0.84 18.20 1.94
N GLU A 223 -1.91 17.41 1.86
CA GLU A 223 -3.19 17.75 2.49
C GLU A 223 -4.06 16.52 2.70
N LEU A 224 -4.68 16.43 3.87
CA LEU A 224 -5.71 15.45 4.18
C LEU A 224 -7.08 16.07 3.90
N LEU A 225 -7.81 15.53 2.92
CA LEU A 225 -9.12 16.06 2.49
C LEU A 225 -10.27 15.42 3.25
N SER A 226 -10.17 14.12 3.57
CA SER A 226 -11.08 13.39 4.46
C SER A 226 -10.40 12.20 5.11
N PHE A 227 -10.88 11.77 6.29
CA PHE A 227 -10.37 10.62 7.02
C PHE A 227 -11.44 10.06 7.96
N GLY A 228 -11.78 8.73 7.80
CA GLY A 228 -12.78 8.00 8.57
C GLY A 228 -14.18 8.09 8.02
#